data_ecdc8f85e7e8bf554bc42bd0cb4f16e7
#
_entry.id   ecdc8f85e7e8bf554bc42bd0cb4f16e7
#
_cell.length_a   1.000
_cell.length_b   1.000
_cell.length_c   1.000
_cell.angle_alpha   90.00
_cell.angle_beta   90.00
_cell.angle_gamma   90.00
#
_symmetry.space_group_name_H-M   'P 1'
#
loop_
_entity.id
_entity.type
_entity.pdbx_description
1 polymer ?
#
loop_
_entity_poly.entity_id
_entity_poly.type
_entity_poly.pdbx_seq_one_letter_code
_entity_poly.pdbx_strand_id
1 'polypeptide(L)'
;DLNKTPFINITWKIEKDLPGIKENTKKGHDFAARVFAVKKTGATPLSNRAINYVFSSNNKIGYNSPSPYTKKSIDNVLSTTINNLNEWVTVKSNVKEDFKKFHDLDVDELDGLAIMSDTDNSKMKSIAYYQNIYFSSEWLNFKVFFQKITEKR
;
A
#
# COMPACT_ATOMS: atom_id res chain seq x y z
N ASP A 1 -10.68 10.77 -8.49
CA ASP A 1 -11.90 11.11 -7.75
C ASP A 1 -12.24 9.98 -6.76
N LEU A 2 -11.90 10.18 -5.48
CA LEU A 2 -12.09 9.18 -4.42
C LEU A 2 -13.56 9.10 -3.92
N ASN A 3 -14.42 10.02 -4.33
CA ASN A 3 -15.85 9.91 -4.05
C ASN A 3 -16.52 8.86 -4.94
N LYS A 4 -15.95 8.61 -6.12
CA LYS A 4 -16.43 7.60 -7.08
C LYS A 4 -15.69 6.28 -6.99
N THR A 5 -14.36 6.33 -6.85
CA THR A 5 -13.49 5.14 -6.85
C THR A 5 -12.49 5.20 -5.69
N PRO A 6 -12.94 4.99 -4.44
CA PRO A 6 -12.08 5.13 -3.27
C PRO A 6 -11.11 3.97 -3.06
N PHE A 7 -11.33 2.81 -3.69
CA PHE A 7 -10.53 1.61 -3.46
C PHE A 7 -9.36 1.51 -4.43
N ILE A 8 -8.13 1.54 -3.90
CA ILE A 8 -6.96 1.14 -4.66
C ILE A 8 -6.85 -0.38 -4.67
N ASN A 9 -6.59 -0.95 -5.84
CA ASN A 9 -6.33 -2.37 -6.03
C ASN A 9 -4.89 -2.53 -6.52
N ILE A 10 -4.12 -3.40 -5.87
CA ILE A 10 -2.72 -3.62 -6.18
C ILE A 10 -2.49 -5.12 -6.31
N THR A 11 -1.95 -5.55 -7.46
CA THR A 11 -1.44 -6.91 -7.66
C THR A 11 0.07 -6.84 -7.77
N TRP A 12 0.76 -7.52 -6.85
CA TRP A 12 2.21 -7.50 -6.75
C TRP A 12 2.78 -8.84 -6.28
N LYS A 13 4.10 -9.00 -6.46
CA LYS A 13 4.86 -10.17 -6.04
C LYS A 13 6.24 -9.75 -5.55
N ILE A 14 6.68 -10.33 -4.44
CA ILE A 14 8.07 -10.24 -3.99
C ILE A 14 8.74 -11.60 -4.26
N GLU A 15 9.74 -11.60 -5.12
CA GLU A 15 10.57 -12.77 -5.38
C GLU A 15 11.72 -12.86 -4.38
N LYS A 16 12.32 -11.70 -4.05
CA LYS A 16 13.40 -11.60 -3.07
C LYS A 16 13.09 -10.47 -2.09
N ASP A 17 12.93 -10.81 -0.82
CA ASP A 17 12.57 -9.91 0.25
C ASP A 17 13.78 -9.36 1.05
N LEU A 18 13.49 -8.62 2.10
CA LEU A 18 14.44 -7.92 2.97
C LEU A 18 14.29 -8.39 4.43
N PRO A 19 14.63 -9.66 4.75
CA PRO A 19 14.41 -10.21 6.08
C PRO A 19 15.31 -9.56 7.13
N GLY A 20 14.81 -9.45 8.37
CA GLY A 20 15.59 -9.05 9.53
C GLY A 20 15.82 -7.55 9.70
N ILE A 21 15.31 -6.70 8.80
CA ILE A 21 15.39 -5.25 8.96
C ILE A 21 14.25 -4.71 9.84
N LYS A 22 14.50 -3.60 10.54
CA LYS A 22 13.46 -2.88 11.30
C LYS A 22 12.89 -1.75 10.44
N GLU A 23 11.83 -2.04 9.70
CA GLU A 23 11.24 -1.15 8.70
C GLU A 23 10.76 0.20 9.25
N ASN A 24 10.45 0.29 10.54
CA ASN A 24 10.06 1.53 11.22
C ASN A 24 11.24 2.39 11.74
N THR A 25 12.46 2.08 11.33
CA THR A 25 13.66 2.85 11.68
C THR A 25 14.35 3.40 10.44
N LYS A 26 15.08 4.52 10.57
CA LYS A 26 15.82 5.11 9.43
C LYS A 26 16.78 4.14 8.76
N LYS A 27 17.43 3.28 9.54
CA LYS A 27 18.41 2.30 9.04
C LYS A 27 17.75 1.15 8.26
N GLY A 28 16.50 0.84 8.54
CA GLY A 28 15.79 -0.29 7.95
C GLY A 28 14.52 0.09 7.17
N HIS A 29 14.32 1.37 6.84
CA HIS A 29 13.13 1.84 6.13
C HIS A 29 13.19 1.55 4.64
N ASP A 30 13.32 0.26 4.32
CA ASP A 30 13.35 -0.26 2.97
C ASP A 30 12.18 -1.22 2.77
N PHE A 31 11.58 -1.17 1.58
CA PHE A 31 10.51 -2.07 1.18
C PHE A 31 10.77 -2.56 -0.24
N ALA A 32 10.67 -3.87 -0.44
CA ALA A 32 10.81 -4.46 -1.77
C ALA A 32 9.74 -3.95 -2.74
N ALA A 33 8.54 -3.66 -2.24
CA ALA A 33 7.50 -3.01 -3.03
C ALA A 33 6.66 -2.06 -2.17
N ARG A 34 6.37 -0.87 -2.69
CA ARG A 34 5.44 0.09 -2.10
C ARG A 34 4.76 0.97 -3.14
N VAL A 35 3.54 1.37 -2.82
CA VAL A 35 2.73 2.28 -3.62
C VAL A 35 2.37 3.49 -2.77
N PHE A 36 2.71 4.68 -3.22
CA PHE A 36 2.42 5.94 -2.54
C PHE A 36 1.13 6.54 -3.08
N ALA A 37 0.20 6.86 -2.19
CA ALA A 37 -0.94 7.73 -2.47
C ALA A 37 -0.67 9.09 -1.83
N VAL A 38 -0.61 10.16 -2.63
CA VAL A 38 -0.15 11.48 -2.19
C VAL A 38 -1.24 12.52 -2.31
N LYS A 39 -1.43 13.32 -1.25
CA LYS A 39 -2.28 14.52 -1.20
C LYS A 39 -1.46 15.76 -0.89
N LYS A 40 -1.56 16.76 -1.74
CA LYS A 40 -1.02 18.10 -1.45
C LYS A 40 -1.89 18.78 -0.40
N THR A 41 -1.29 19.28 0.67
CA THR A 41 -1.99 19.97 1.76
C THR A 41 -1.47 21.38 2.03
N GLY A 42 -0.58 21.89 1.16
CA GLY A 42 0.00 23.23 1.30
C GLY A 42 0.84 23.63 0.10
N ALA A 43 1.53 24.75 0.21
CA ALA A 43 2.24 25.39 -0.89
C ALA A 43 3.55 24.70 -1.28
N THR A 44 4.09 23.83 -0.44
CA THR A 44 5.37 23.16 -0.69
C THR A 44 5.23 21.63 -0.66
N PRO A 45 6.11 20.88 -1.36
CA PRO A 45 6.14 19.42 -1.27
C PRO A 45 6.31 18.89 0.16
N LEU A 46 6.95 19.64 1.05
CA LEU A 46 7.14 19.28 2.46
C LEU A 46 5.84 19.25 3.26
N SER A 47 4.76 19.87 2.77
CA SER A 47 3.44 19.83 3.40
C SER A 47 2.59 18.65 2.97
N ASN A 48 2.99 17.90 1.94
CA ASN A 48 2.23 16.77 1.42
C ASN A 48 1.97 15.72 2.50
N ARG A 49 0.82 15.05 2.40
CA ARG A 49 0.48 13.86 3.19
C ARG A 49 0.50 12.64 2.27
N ALA A 50 0.99 11.52 2.77
CA ALA A 50 1.04 10.27 2.01
C ALA A 50 0.60 9.07 2.84
N ILE A 51 -0.03 8.13 2.16
CA ILE A 51 -0.18 6.76 2.63
C ILE A 51 0.71 5.89 1.74
N ASN A 52 1.62 5.15 2.35
CA ASN A 52 2.47 4.19 1.66
C ASN A 52 1.90 2.81 1.88
N TYR A 53 1.29 2.23 0.88
CA TYR A 53 0.89 0.84 0.90
C TYR A 53 2.12 -0.01 0.63
N VAL A 54 2.48 -0.87 1.58
CA VAL A 54 3.74 -1.60 1.54
C VAL A 54 3.55 -3.11 1.52
N PHE A 55 4.43 -3.79 0.80
CA PHE A 55 4.67 -5.21 0.92
C PHE A 55 5.84 -5.39 1.89
N SER A 56 5.53 -5.71 3.14
CA SER A 56 6.52 -5.83 4.20
C SER A 56 7.27 -7.15 4.13
N SER A 57 8.53 -7.13 4.55
CA SER A 57 9.33 -8.35 4.73
C SER A 57 9.35 -8.85 6.19
N ASN A 58 8.90 -8.02 7.16
CA ASN A 58 9.09 -8.30 8.58
C ASN A 58 7.85 -8.07 9.45
N ASN A 59 6.86 -7.32 8.98
CA ASN A 59 5.66 -6.97 9.75
C ASN A 59 4.41 -7.67 9.20
N LYS A 60 3.39 -7.82 10.05
CA LYS A 60 2.10 -8.44 9.69
C LYS A 60 1.24 -7.50 8.86
N ILE A 61 0.31 -8.05 8.09
CA ILE A 61 -0.78 -7.30 7.46
C ILE A 61 -1.54 -6.50 8.53
N GLY A 62 -1.82 -5.23 8.24
CA GLY A 62 -2.50 -4.30 9.14
C GLY A 62 -1.57 -3.51 10.07
N TYR A 63 -0.29 -3.90 10.19
CA TYR A 63 0.68 -3.07 10.88
C TYR A 63 0.84 -1.74 10.14
N ASN A 64 0.89 -0.64 10.89
CA ASN A 64 1.15 0.68 10.34
C ASN A 64 2.04 1.49 11.28
N SER A 65 2.83 2.38 10.71
CA SER A 65 3.69 3.29 11.46
C SER A 65 3.97 4.56 10.66
N PRO A 66 4.21 5.70 11.33
CA PRO A 66 4.78 6.85 10.64
C PRO A 66 6.13 6.49 10.04
N SER A 67 6.44 7.07 8.88
CA SER A 67 7.79 7.02 8.33
C SER A 67 8.79 7.58 9.36
N PRO A 68 9.96 6.96 9.53
CA PRO A 68 10.98 7.48 10.45
C PRO A 68 11.58 8.82 10.01
N TYR A 69 11.25 9.28 8.80
CA TYR A 69 11.70 10.57 8.27
C TYR A 69 10.66 11.67 8.47
N THR A 70 9.37 11.35 8.47
CA THR A 70 8.29 12.33 8.64
C THR A 70 6.98 11.66 9.07
N LYS A 71 6.29 12.27 10.03
CA LYS A 71 4.93 11.86 10.45
C LYS A 71 3.85 12.13 9.39
N LYS A 72 4.20 12.87 8.33
CA LYS A 72 3.30 13.19 7.21
C LYS A 72 3.16 12.05 6.20
N SER A 73 3.90 10.97 6.38
CA SER A 73 3.85 9.75 5.57
C SER A 73 3.65 8.57 6.50
N ILE A 74 2.65 7.75 6.21
CA ILE A 74 2.30 6.56 7.01
C ILE A 74 2.52 5.32 6.16
N ASP A 75 3.33 4.39 6.67
CA ASP A 75 3.49 3.06 6.08
C ASP A 75 2.36 2.15 6.58
N ASN A 76 1.61 1.56 5.67
CA ASN A 76 0.49 0.66 5.96
C ASN A 76 0.71 -0.67 5.23
N VAL A 77 0.86 -1.74 6.00
CA VAL A 77 1.17 -3.07 5.46
C VAL A 77 -0.09 -3.73 4.90
N LEU A 78 -0.15 -3.89 3.58
CA LEU A 78 -1.22 -4.63 2.89
C LEU A 78 -0.84 -6.07 2.54
N SER A 79 0.46 -6.35 2.39
CA SER A 79 0.98 -7.70 2.14
C SER A 79 2.27 -7.91 2.91
N THR A 80 2.59 -9.18 3.18
CA THR A 80 3.83 -9.54 3.87
C THR A 80 4.42 -10.83 3.31
N THR A 81 5.75 -10.88 3.19
CA THR A 81 6.46 -12.09 2.79
C THR A 81 6.45 -13.19 3.86
N ILE A 82 6.03 -12.87 5.08
CA ILE A 82 5.72 -13.87 6.12
C ILE A 82 4.62 -14.82 5.63
N ASN A 83 3.63 -14.32 4.89
CA ASN A 83 2.52 -15.09 4.36
C ASN A 83 2.75 -15.55 2.90
N ASN A 84 3.28 -14.66 2.06
CA ASN A 84 3.36 -14.86 0.61
C ASN A 84 4.72 -14.41 0.07
N LEU A 85 5.67 -15.31 -0.09
CA LEU A 85 6.93 -15.06 -0.81
C LEU A 85 6.87 -15.76 -2.16
N ASN A 86 7.32 -15.05 -3.20
CA ASN A 86 7.34 -15.52 -4.59
C ASN A 86 5.96 -15.93 -5.15
N GLU A 87 4.92 -15.28 -4.65
CA GLU A 87 3.53 -15.48 -5.07
C GLU A 87 2.88 -14.15 -5.46
N TRP A 88 2.05 -14.16 -6.49
CA TRP A 88 1.20 -13.03 -6.83
C TRP A 88 0.07 -12.89 -5.80
N VAL A 89 -0.07 -11.71 -5.24
CA VAL A 89 -1.18 -11.37 -4.35
C VAL A 89 -1.87 -10.10 -4.83
N THR A 90 -3.20 -10.08 -4.70
CA THR A 90 -4.01 -8.91 -4.97
C THR A 90 -4.59 -8.40 -3.67
N VAL A 91 -4.38 -7.11 -3.40
CA VAL A 91 -4.85 -6.44 -2.20
C VAL A 91 -5.66 -5.21 -2.56
N LYS A 92 -6.45 -4.73 -1.60
CA LYS A 92 -7.33 -3.58 -1.76
C LYS A 92 -7.37 -2.78 -0.46
N SER A 93 -7.40 -1.45 -0.59
CA SER A 93 -7.64 -0.55 0.55
C SER A 93 -8.51 0.63 0.14
N ASN A 94 -9.33 1.12 1.07
CA ASN A 94 -10.10 2.35 0.87
C ASN A 94 -9.22 3.56 1.19
N VAL A 95 -8.70 4.20 0.17
CA VAL A 95 -7.75 5.31 0.29
C VAL A 95 -8.37 6.51 1.00
N LYS A 96 -9.66 6.79 0.76
CA LYS A 96 -10.36 7.90 1.43
C LYS A 96 -10.46 7.67 2.94
N GLU A 97 -10.82 6.45 3.35
CA GLU A 97 -10.87 6.06 4.77
C GLU A 97 -9.48 6.04 5.40
N ASP A 98 -8.45 5.59 4.68
CA ASP A 98 -7.08 5.58 5.16
C ASP A 98 -6.54 6.99 5.44
N PHE A 99 -6.81 7.96 4.54
CA PHE A 99 -6.45 9.37 4.80
C PHE A 99 -7.19 9.92 6.02
N LYS A 100 -8.48 9.59 6.19
CA LYS A 100 -9.24 10.00 7.38
C LYS A 100 -8.66 9.39 8.64
N LYS A 101 -8.39 8.09 8.62
CA LYS A 101 -7.86 7.33 9.76
C LYS A 101 -6.47 7.79 10.19
N PHE A 102 -5.55 7.96 9.24
CA PHE A 102 -4.14 8.17 9.53
C PHE A 102 -3.72 9.64 9.59
N HIS A 103 -4.42 10.52 8.90
CA HIS A 103 -4.09 11.95 8.80
C HIS A 103 -5.20 12.88 9.28
N ASP A 104 -6.37 12.35 9.66
CA ASP A 104 -7.59 13.11 9.95
C ASP A 104 -7.98 14.07 8.81
N LEU A 105 -7.79 13.62 7.56
CA LEU A 105 -8.09 14.38 6.36
C LEU A 105 -9.24 13.77 5.58
N ASP A 106 -10.20 14.60 5.20
CA ASP A 106 -11.23 14.26 4.22
C ASP A 106 -10.67 14.58 2.82
N VAL A 107 -10.39 13.53 2.02
CA VAL A 107 -9.74 13.65 0.72
C VAL A 107 -10.69 13.20 -0.38
N ASP A 108 -11.01 14.09 -1.32
CA ASP A 108 -11.88 13.80 -2.46
C ASP A 108 -11.11 13.38 -3.71
N GLU A 109 -9.84 13.73 -3.79
CA GLU A 109 -8.96 13.38 -4.90
C GLU A 109 -7.50 13.25 -4.46
N LEU A 110 -6.74 12.42 -5.14
CA LEU A 110 -5.29 12.34 -5.00
C LEU A 110 -4.59 13.29 -5.98
N ASP A 111 -3.45 13.81 -5.55
CA ASP A 111 -2.56 14.62 -6.39
C ASP A 111 -1.45 13.79 -7.05
N GLY A 112 -1.18 12.60 -6.51
CA GLY A 112 -0.16 11.72 -7.06
C GLY A 112 -0.30 10.28 -6.62
N LEU A 113 0.19 9.38 -7.48
CA LEU A 113 0.39 7.96 -7.23
C LEU A 113 1.79 7.59 -7.73
N ALA A 114 2.56 6.86 -6.92
CA ALA A 114 3.89 6.42 -7.30
C ALA A 114 4.13 4.98 -6.82
N ILE A 115 5.00 4.28 -7.53
CA ILE A 115 5.53 2.97 -7.11
C ILE A 115 7.01 3.10 -6.80
N MET A 116 7.48 2.32 -5.84
CA MET A 116 8.88 2.33 -5.43
C MET A 116 9.33 0.94 -4.95
N SER A 117 10.60 0.66 -5.19
CA SER A 117 11.35 -0.42 -4.60
C SER A 117 12.69 0.15 -4.15
N ASP A 118 13.07 -0.02 -2.90
CA ASP A 118 14.30 0.55 -2.38
C ASP A 118 15.02 -0.34 -1.37
N THR A 119 16.32 -0.23 -1.36
CA THR A 119 17.26 -0.98 -0.50
C THR A 119 18.44 -0.12 -0.07
N ASP A 120 18.29 1.21 -0.15
CA ASP A 120 19.39 2.14 0.07
C ASP A 120 19.78 2.29 1.55
N ASN A 121 18.88 2.01 2.47
CA ASN A 121 19.15 2.02 3.91
C ASN A 121 19.79 0.70 4.37
N SER A 122 19.23 -0.45 3.99
CA SER A 122 19.69 -1.78 4.41
C SER A 122 20.90 -2.28 3.63
N LYS A 123 21.15 -1.74 2.42
CA LYS A 123 22.17 -2.22 1.46
C LYS A 123 21.95 -3.66 1.02
N MET A 124 20.76 -4.19 1.19
CA MET A 124 20.35 -5.52 0.72
C MET A 124 19.92 -5.47 -0.75
N LYS A 125 19.51 -6.60 -1.30
CA LYS A 125 18.95 -6.72 -2.66
C LYS A 125 17.56 -7.30 -2.59
N SER A 126 16.61 -6.70 -3.30
CA SER A 126 15.24 -7.18 -3.44
C SER A 126 14.84 -7.31 -4.90
N ILE A 127 13.81 -8.12 -5.15
CA ILE A 127 13.18 -8.28 -6.46
C ILE A 127 11.67 -8.27 -6.26
N ALA A 128 11.00 -7.34 -6.93
CA ALA A 128 9.55 -7.17 -6.86
C ALA A 128 8.94 -6.95 -8.23
N TYR A 129 7.68 -7.31 -8.37
CA TYR A 129 6.88 -7.16 -9.58
C TYR A 129 5.55 -6.52 -9.25
N TYR A 130 5.06 -5.63 -10.12
CA TYR A 130 3.76 -4.98 -10.02
C TYR A 130 2.90 -5.32 -11.22
N GLN A 131 1.61 -5.48 -10.98
CA GLN A 131 0.62 -5.72 -12.02
C GLN A 131 -0.73 -5.09 -11.60
N ASN A 132 -1.47 -4.53 -12.55
CA ASN A 132 -2.86 -4.10 -12.36
C ASN A 132 -3.09 -3.18 -11.14
N ILE A 133 -2.40 -2.03 -11.08
CA ILE A 133 -2.70 -1.01 -10.09
C ILE A 133 -3.83 -0.13 -10.64
N TYR A 134 -5.00 -0.14 -9.99
CA TYR A 134 -6.18 0.63 -10.43
C TYR A 134 -7.09 0.98 -9.27
N PHE A 135 -8.01 1.92 -9.50
CA PHE A 135 -9.04 2.33 -8.56
C PHE A 135 -10.41 1.77 -8.94
N SER A 136 -11.21 1.41 -7.94
CA SER A 136 -12.57 0.90 -8.13
C SER A 136 -13.56 1.52 -7.14
N SER A 137 -14.86 1.48 -7.51
CA SER A 137 -15.96 2.01 -6.70
C SER A 137 -16.38 1.09 -5.56
N GLU A 138 -16.17 -0.22 -5.68
CA GLU A 138 -16.65 -1.21 -4.73
C GLU A 138 -15.62 -2.29 -4.45
N TRP A 139 -15.74 -2.92 -3.28
CA TRP A 139 -15.22 -4.26 -3.09
C TRP A 139 -15.88 -5.13 -4.15
N LEU A 140 -15.10 -5.73 -5.06
CA LEU A 140 -15.61 -6.78 -5.93
C LEU A 140 -16.31 -7.80 -5.04
N ASN A 141 -17.66 -7.78 -5.07
CA ASN A 141 -18.47 -8.61 -4.22
C ASN A 141 -18.26 -10.06 -4.63
N PHE A 142 -17.48 -10.82 -3.87
CA PHE A 142 -17.47 -12.27 -3.92
C PHE A 142 -18.90 -12.83 -3.80
N LYS A 143 -19.84 -12.13 -3.16
CA LYS A 143 -21.26 -12.49 -3.09
C LYS A 143 -21.92 -12.60 -4.46
N VAL A 144 -21.60 -11.74 -5.42
CA VAL A 144 -22.19 -11.81 -6.78
C VAL A 144 -21.69 -13.03 -7.55
N PHE A 145 -20.44 -13.44 -7.31
CA PHE A 145 -19.88 -14.63 -7.96
C PHE A 145 -20.50 -15.93 -7.43
N PHE A 146 -20.74 -16.03 -6.13
CA PHE A 146 -21.39 -17.19 -5.53
C PHE A 146 -22.90 -17.25 -5.86
N GLN A 147 -23.59 -16.11 -5.96
CA GLN A 147 -25.01 -16.08 -6.33
C GLN A 147 -25.24 -16.54 -7.76
N LYS A 148 -24.36 -16.20 -8.71
CA LYS A 148 -24.43 -16.72 -10.09
C LYS A 148 -24.14 -18.22 -10.23
N ILE A 149 -23.37 -18.81 -9.31
CA ILE A 149 -23.09 -20.26 -9.31
C ILE A 149 -24.25 -21.06 -8.72
N THR A 150 -25.00 -20.51 -7.78
CA THR A 150 -26.16 -21.18 -7.16
C THR A 150 -27.40 -21.07 -8.01
N GLU A 151 -27.57 -20.07 -8.88
CA GLU A 151 -28.70 -19.96 -9.80
C GLU A 151 -28.56 -20.82 -11.06
N LYS A 152 -27.41 -21.46 -11.32
CA LYS A 152 -27.21 -22.41 -12.44
C LYS A 152 -27.26 -23.86 -12.03
N ARG A 153 -27.69 -24.16 -10.83
CA ARG A 153 -27.98 -25.52 -10.35
C ARG A 153 -29.49 -25.66 -10.08
#